data_2141e7b3959510f5e0207068af13802a
#
_entry.id   2141e7b3959510f5e0207068af13802a
#
_cell.length_a   1.000
_cell.length_b   1.000
_cell.length_c   1.000
_cell.angle_alpha   90.00
_cell.angle_beta   90.00
_cell.angle_gamma   90.00
#
_symmetry.space_group_name_H-M   'P 1'
#
loop_
_entity.id
_entity.type
_entity.pdbx_description
1 polymer ?
#
loop_
_entity_poly.entity_id
_entity_poly.type
_entity_poly.pdbx_seq_one_letter_code
_entity_poly.pdbx_strand_id
1 'polypeptide(L)'
;MTLTTPDTPASLVIIDDHPLLRRGVAQLLELEDDLELVGETGNPEEGIELALKFEPDLVLLDLNMPVVNGIEVLRRLREANYSGRVVMFTVSDHEDDVVSALRTGADGYLLKDMEPEDMVRQLRQAALGRMVISESLTALLAEALRNQRNAPSTPDIQSLTQREREILQQLAGGLSNKLIARKLDITEGTVKVHVKHLLKKLNLRSRVEAAVWAVQEGLNH
;
A
#
# COMPACT_ATOMS: atom_id res chain seq x y z
N MET A 1 24.79 5.90 5.14
CA MET A 1 23.82 6.77 4.47
C MET A 1 22.70 6.99 5.47
N THR A 2 22.70 8.14 6.13
CA THR A 2 21.66 8.54 7.08
C THR A 2 20.37 8.81 6.29
N LEU A 3 19.37 7.97 6.52
CA LEU A 3 18.00 8.24 6.05
C LEU A 3 17.55 9.52 6.77
N THR A 4 17.35 10.59 6.03
CA THR A 4 16.68 11.78 6.55
C THR A 4 15.26 11.40 6.91
N THR A 5 14.96 11.33 8.21
CA THR A 5 13.60 11.25 8.73
C THR A 5 12.80 12.42 8.16
N PRO A 6 11.56 12.22 7.68
CA PRO A 6 10.71 13.33 7.32
C PRO A 6 10.48 14.23 8.55
N ASP A 7 10.43 15.55 8.36
CA ASP A 7 10.22 16.55 9.43
C ASP A 7 8.88 16.37 10.18
N THR A 8 8.02 15.47 9.76
CA THR A 8 6.74 15.13 10.38
C THR A 8 6.59 13.60 10.43
N PRO A 9 6.14 13.03 11.56
CA PRO A 9 5.86 11.60 11.66
C PRO A 9 4.85 11.17 10.59
N ALA A 10 4.95 9.90 10.14
CA ALA A 10 3.98 9.33 9.25
C ALA A 10 2.73 8.93 10.04
N SER A 11 1.56 9.41 9.59
CA SER A 11 0.27 9.19 10.24
C SER A 11 -0.31 7.81 9.89
N LEU A 12 -0.81 7.09 10.91
CA LEU A 12 -1.39 5.76 10.78
C LEU A 12 -2.81 5.70 11.30
N VAL A 13 -3.63 4.86 10.66
CA VAL A 13 -4.90 4.36 11.19
C VAL A 13 -4.85 2.84 11.27
N ILE A 14 -5.35 2.26 12.37
CA ILE A 14 -5.45 0.81 12.55
C ILE A 14 -6.92 0.40 12.49
N ILE A 15 -7.22 -0.59 11.62
CA ILE A 15 -8.55 -1.17 11.48
C ILE A 15 -8.42 -2.69 11.70
N ASP A 16 -8.77 -3.17 12.89
CA ASP A 16 -8.59 -4.56 13.31
C ASP A 16 -9.61 -4.89 14.42
N ASP A 17 -10.33 -5.99 14.33
CA ASP A 17 -11.35 -6.36 15.33
C ASP A 17 -10.77 -6.98 16.61
N HIS A 18 -9.45 -7.24 16.70
CA HIS A 18 -8.77 -7.80 17.86
C HIS A 18 -8.28 -6.70 18.83
N PRO A 19 -8.97 -6.41 19.96
CA PRO A 19 -8.66 -5.26 20.80
C PRO A 19 -7.26 -5.31 21.43
N LEU A 20 -6.78 -6.52 21.78
CA LEU A 20 -5.45 -6.66 22.40
C LEU A 20 -4.33 -6.37 21.40
N LEU A 21 -4.52 -6.79 20.15
CA LEU A 21 -3.55 -6.52 19.10
C LEU A 21 -3.49 -5.02 18.79
N ARG A 22 -4.65 -4.35 18.62
CA ARG A 22 -4.70 -2.90 18.40
C ARG A 22 -3.94 -2.15 19.48
N ARG A 23 -4.24 -2.46 20.78
CA ARG A 23 -3.54 -1.83 21.90
C ARG A 23 -2.04 -2.11 21.90
N GLY A 24 -1.62 -3.34 21.57
CA GLY A 24 -0.21 -3.71 21.46
C GLY A 24 0.50 -2.90 20.38
N VAL A 25 -0.11 -2.79 19.21
CA VAL A 25 0.45 -1.97 18.10
C VAL A 25 0.46 -0.49 18.47
N ALA A 26 -0.60 0.04 19.07
CA ALA A 26 -0.65 1.43 19.52
C ALA A 26 0.49 1.76 20.49
N GLN A 27 0.71 0.91 21.50
CA GLN A 27 1.82 1.08 22.45
C GLN A 27 3.20 1.01 21.81
N LEU A 28 3.39 0.17 20.79
CA LEU A 28 4.65 0.12 20.04
C LEU A 28 4.88 1.41 19.24
N LEU A 29 3.82 1.96 18.62
CA LEU A 29 3.90 3.20 17.87
C LEU A 29 4.16 4.43 18.76
N GLU A 30 3.67 4.43 20.00
CA GLU A 30 3.95 5.49 20.98
C GLU A 30 5.44 5.61 21.36
N LEU A 31 6.23 4.56 21.12
CA LEU A 31 7.68 4.55 21.36
C LEU A 31 8.49 5.09 20.17
N GLU A 32 7.83 5.43 19.06
CA GLU A 32 8.47 5.78 17.81
C GLU A 32 8.23 7.25 17.43
N ASP A 33 9.29 8.03 17.26
CA ASP A 33 9.20 9.46 16.93
C ASP A 33 8.76 9.74 15.49
N ASP A 34 8.85 8.75 14.60
CA ASP A 34 8.62 8.89 13.16
C ASP A 34 7.29 8.29 12.66
N LEU A 35 6.49 7.70 13.58
CA LEU A 35 5.18 7.11 13.31
C LEU A 35 4.15 7.66 14.32
N GLU A 36 2.98 8.09 13.85
CA GLU A 36 1.92 8.66 14.67
C GLU A 36 0.60 7.92 14.43
N LEU A 37 0.00 7.38 15.50
CA LEU A 37 -1.32 6.79 15.43
C LEU A 37 -2.38 7.89 15.54
N VAL A 38 -3.11 8.16 14.44
CA VAL A 38 -4.16 9.19 14.38
C VAL A 38 -5.57 8.63 14.57
N GLY A 39 -5.72 7.30 14.60
CA GLY A 39 -6.99 6.65 14.87
C GLY A 39 -6.89 5.12 14.89
N GLU A 40 -7.76 4.49 15.66
CA GLU A 40 -7.89 3.03 15.72
C GLU A 40 -9.36 2.62 15.88
N THR A 41 -9.75 1.54 15.27
CA THR A 41 -11.10 0.97 15.45
C THR A 41 -11.13 -0.53 15.15
N GLY A 42 -12.11 -1.22 15.75
CA GLY A 42 -12.46 -2.60 15.40
C GLY A 42 -13.65 -2.70 14.44
N ASN A 43 -14.22 -1.56 14.05
CA ASN A 43 -15.39 -1.51 13.17
C ASN A 43 -14.97 -1.11 11.74
N PRO A 44 -15.23 -1.97 10.71
CA PRO A 44 -14.85 -1.68 9.33
C PRO A 44 -15.43 -0.37 8.76
N GLU A 45 -16.69 -0.04 9.06
CA GLU A 45 -17.35 1.18 8.56
C GLU A 45 -16.72 2.43 9.17
N GLU A 46 -16.54 2.45 10.50
CA GLU A 46 -15.83 3.51 11.21
C GLU A 46 -14.38 3.65 10.70
N GLY A 47 -13.73 2.54 10.38
CA GLY A 47 -12.38 2.53 9.82
C GLY A 47 -12.27 3.24 8.48
N ILE A 48 -13.25 3.04 7.60
CA ILE A 48 -13.35 3.78 6.33
C ILE A 48 -13.55 5.28 6.60
N GLU A 49 -14.43 5.64 7.52
CA GLU A 49 -14.68 7.04 7.88
C GLU A 49 -13.41 7.70 8.44
N LEU A 50 -12.68 7.03 9.35
CA LEU A 50 -11.43 7.52 9.91
C LEU A 50 -10.37 7.73 8.82
N ALA A 51 -10.21 6.74 7.91
CA ALA A 51 -9.24 6.83 6.83
C ALA A 51 -9.56 7.98 5.85
N LEU A 52 -10.82 8.20 5.53
CA LEU A 52 -11.24 9.29 4.65
C LEU A 52 -11.19 10.67 5.33
N LYS A 53 -11.44 10.73 6.64
CA LYS A 53 -11.43 11.96 7.43
C LYS A 53 -10.01 12.48 7.70
N PHE A 54 -9.13 11.58 8.13
CA PHE A 54 -7.75 11.95 8.51
C PHE A 54 -6.77 11.86 7.36
N GLU A 55 -7.13 11.18 6.26
CA GLU A 55 -6.26 10.91 5.11
C GLU A 55 -4.84 10.46 5.53
N PRO A 56 -4.69 9.45 6.44
CA PRO A 56 -3.40 9.05 6.96
C PRO A 56 -2.45 8.59 5.85
N ASP A 57 -1.14 8.66 6.12
CA ASP A 57 -0.12 8.14 5.21
C ASP A 57 -0.25 6.62 5.04
N LEU A 58 -0.71 5.92 6.08
CA LEU A 58 -0.81 4.47 6.14
C LEU A 58 -2.09 4.01 6.88
N VAL A 59 -2.78 3.02 6.31
CA VAL A 59 -3.81 2.23 7.00
C VAL A 59 -3.27 0.82 7.20
N LEU A 60 -3.22 0.37 8.46
CA LEU A 60 -2.97 -1.02 8.83
C LEU A 60 -4.31 -1.71 8.97
N LEU A 61 -4.59 -2.70 8.11
CA LEU A 61 -5.94 -3.25 7.91
C LEU A 61 -5.93 -4.76 8.10
N ASP A 62 -6.73 -5.24 9.05
CA ASP A 62 -6.96 -6.68 9.17
C ASP A 62 -7.82 -7.20 8.00
N LEU A 63 -7.47 -8.39 7.54
CA LEU A 63 -8.22 -9.11 6.52
C LEU A 63 -9.51 -9.71 7.09
N ASN A 64 -9.38 -10.36 8.26
CA ASN A 64 -10.39 -11.25 8.81
C ASN A 64 -11.28 -10.54 9.85
N MET A 65 -12.06 -9.57 9.41
CA MET A 65 -13.01 -8.88 10.28
C MET A 65 -14.45 -9.41 10.08
N PRO A 66 -15.27 -9.46 11.14
CA PRO A 66 -16.66 -9.85 11.03
C PRO A 66 -17.48 -8.85 10.22
N VAL A 67 -18.53 -9.34 9.54
CA VAL A 67 -19.48 -8.58 8.72
C VAL A 67 -18.90 -8.04 7.41
N VAL A 68 -17.80 -7.28 7.45
CA VAL A 68 -17.10 -6.75 6.26
C VAL A 68 -15.63 -7.11 6.38
N ASN A 69 -15.13 -7.93 5.45
CA ASN A 69 -13.72 -8.31 5.43
C ASN A 69 -12.80 -7.17 4.94
N GLY A 70 -11.50 -7.27 5.25
CA GLY A 70 -10.54 -6.24 4.89
C GLY A 70 -10.39 -6.00 3.38
N ILE A 71 -10.62 -7.00 2.52
CA ILE A 71 -10.60 -6.82 1.05
C ILE A 71 -11.71 -5.86 0.62
N GLU A 72 -12.89 -5.98 1.21
CA GLU A 72 -14.02 -5.10 0.90
C GLU A 72 -13.76 -3.67 1.42
N VAL A 73 -13.18 -3.52 2.64
CA VAL A 73 -12.74 -2.22 3.15
C VAL A 73 -11.72 -1.57 2.21
N LEU A 74 -10.70 -2.32 1.80
CA LEU A 74 -9.68 -1.88 0.86
C LEU A 74 -10.31 -1.42 -0.47
N ARG A 75 -11.26 -2.21 -1.02
CA ARG A 75 -11.95 -1.88 -2.27
C ARG A 75 -12.68 -0.55 -2.14
N ARG A 76 -13.44 -0.34 -1.06
CA ARG A 76 -14.18 0.91 -0.81
C ARG A 76 -13.26 2.10 -0.62
N LEU A 77 -12.14 1.95 0.07
CA LEU A 77 -11.13 3.01 0.19
C LEU A 77 -10.58 3.41 -1.19
N ARG A 78 -10.28 2.43 -2.06
CA ARG A 78 -9.80 2.71 -3.42
C ARG A 78 -10.88 3.34 -4.31
N GLU A 79 -12.14 2.92 -4.20
CA GLU A 79 -13.28 3.54 -4.89
C GLU A 79 -13.51 4.98 -4.44
N ALA A 80 -13.33 5.27 -3.15
CA ALA A 80 -13.37 6.62 -2.60
C ALA A 80 -12.13 7.47 -2.96
N ASN A 81 -11.20 6.94 -3.77
CA ASN A 81 -9.94 7.56 -4.17
C ASN A 81 -8.98 7.86 -3.00
N TYR A 82 -9.08 7.10 -1.90
CA TYR A 82 -8.09 7.17 -0.84
C TYR A 82 -6.69 6.83 -1.41
N SER A 83 -5.75 7.71 -1.22
CA SER A 83 -4.43 7.64 -1.85
C SER A 83 -3.31 7.25 -0.88
N GLY A 84 -3.61 7.18 0.40
CA GLY A 84 -2.71 6.66 1.42
C GLY A 84 -2.42 5.17 1.17
N ARG A 85 -1.41 4.68 1.84
CA ARG A 85 -1.02 3.28 1.77
C ARG A 85 -1.98 2.42 2.56
N VAL A 86 -2.32 1.26 2.04
CA VAL A 86 -3.06 0.23 2.78
C VAL A 86 -2.22 -1.03 2.85
N VAL A 87 -1.82 -1.40 4.06
CA VAL A 87 -1.07 -2.62 4.35
C VAL A 87 -2.01 -3.59 5.07
N MET A 88 -2.19 -4.76 4.46
CA MET A 88 -2.93 -5.85 5.11
C MET A 88 -2.10 -6.39 6.28
N PHE A 89 -2.74 -6.61 7.42
CA PHE A 89 -2.10 -7.15 8.63
C PHE A 89 -2.95 -8.29 9.21
N THR A 90 -2.58 -9.52 8.96
CA THR A 90 -3.47 -10.66 9.16
C THR A 90 -2.71 -11.93 9.57
N VAL A 91 -3.44 -12.92 10.10
CA VAL A 91 -2.92 -14.27 10.34
C VAL A 91 -2.97 -15.16 9.09
N SER A 92 -3.65 -14.73 8.02
CA SER A 92 -3.78 -15.53 6.80
C SER A 92 -2.52 -15.44 5.95
N ASP A 93 -1.94 -16.60 5.65
CA ASP A 93 -0.84 -16.81 4.70
C ASP A 93 -1.32 -17.49 3.39
N HIS A 94 -2.65 -17.58 3.20
CA HIS A 94 -3.23 -18.23 2.03
C HIS A 94 -2.97 -17.40 0.75
N GLU A 95 -2.52 -18.09 -0.30
CA GLU A 95 -2.19 -17.50 -1.60
C GLU A 95 -3.34 -16.65 -2.18
N ASP A 96 -4.57 -17.16 -2.12
CA ASP A 96 -5.75 -16.48 -2.65
C ASP A 96 -6.02 -15.14 -1.96
N ASP A 97 -5.81 -15.06 -0.64
CA ASP A 97 -5.97 -13.84 0.14
C ASP A 97 -4.92 -12.80 -0.23
N VAL A 98 -3.65 -13.21 -0.31
CA VAL A 98 -2.53 -12.35 -0.70
C VAL A 98 -2.75 -11.80 -2.11
N VAL A 99 -3.07 -12.68 -3.06
CA VAL A 99 -3.32 -12.29 -4.46
C VAL A 99 -4.53 -11.36 -4.57
N SER A 100 -5.61 -11.68 -3.85
CA SER A 100 -6.82 -10.85 -3.84
C SER A 100 -6.58 -9.46 -3.27
N ALA A 101 -5.86 -9.35 -2.14
CA ALA A 101 -5.50 -8.07 -1.53
C ALA A 101 -4.66 -7.21 -2.49
N LEU A 102 -3.61 -7.76 -3.07
CA LEU A 102 -2.73 -7.04 -3.99
C LEU A 102 -3.47 -6.62 -5.27
N ARG A 103 -4.35 -7.47 -5.80
CA ARG A 103 -5.21 -7.14 -6.95
C ARG A 103 -6.20 -6.02 -6.63
N THR A 104 -6.70 -5.96 -5.40
CA THR A 104 -7.62 -4.92 -4.96
C THR A 104 -6.90 -3.60 -4.69
N GLY A 105 -5.57 -3.61 -4.59
CA GLY A 105 -4.74 -2.42 -4.46
C GLY A 105 -4.11 -2.24 -3.09
N ALA A 106 -3.85 -3.34 -2.35
CA ALA A 106 -3.00 -3.29 -1.18
C ALA A 106 -1.58 -2.86 -1.56
N ASP A 107 -0.94 -2.08 -0.71
CA ASP A 107 0.44 -1.62 -0.85
C ASP A 107 1.43 -2.51 -0.09
N GLY A 108 0.92 -3.45 0.70
CA GLY A 108 1.70 -4.43 1.45
C GLY A 108 0.84 -5.49 2.10
N TYR A 109 1.50 -6.54 2.59
CA TYR A 109 0.85 -7.65 3.27
C TYR A 109 1.79 -8.21 4.34
N LEU A 110 1.42 -8.04 5.61
CA LEU A 110 2.20 -8.44 6.77
C LEU A 110 1.43 -9.49 7.58
N LEU A 111 2.16 -10.44 8.13
CA LEU A 111 1.59 -11.46 9.00
C LEU A 111 1.65 -11.00 10.47
N LYS A 112 0.61 -11.34 11.25
CA LYS A 112 0.47 -10.97 12.66
C LYS A 112 1.41 -11.74 13.61
N ASP A 113 2.10 -12.74 13.11
CA ASP A 113 3.06 -13.57 13.85
C ASP A 113 4.50 -13.02 13.82
N MET A 114 4.71 -11.87 13.18
CA MET A 114 6.02 -11.23 13.12
C MET A 114 6.42 -10.60 14.47
N GLU A 115 7.73 -10.50 14.70
CA GLU A 115 8.26 -9.83 15.89
C GLU A 115 7.95 -8.31 15.87
N PRO A 116 7.69 -7.69 17.05
CA PRO A 116 7.30 -6.28 17.15
C PRO A 116 8.27 -5.32 16.44
N GLU A 117 9.58 -5.55 16.60
CA GLU A 117 10.63 -4.72 16.00
C GLU A 117 10.60 -4.83 14.46
N ASP A 118 10.31 -6.01 13.95
CA ASP A 118 10.18 -6.23 12.51
C ASP A 118 8.92 -5.54 11.95
N MET A 119 7.83 -5.58 12.71
CA MET A 119 6.60 -4.87 12.35
C MET A 119 6.85 -3.36 12.23
N VAL A 120 7.45 -2.74 13.25
CA VAL A 120 7.78 -1.29 13.22
C VAL A 120 8.69 -0.98 12.04
N ARG A 121 9.71 -1.81 11.78
CA ARG A 121 10.59 -1.65 10.61
C ARG A 121 9.82 -1.71 9.30
N GLN A 122 8.88 -2.63 9.15
CA GLN A 122 8.06 -2.77 7.94
C GLN A 122 7.09 -1.58 7.78
N LEU A 123 6.47 -1.11 8.87
CA LEU A 123 5.60 0.07 8.82
C LEU A 123 6.37 1.32 8.38
N ARG A 124 7.60 1.53 8.85
CA ARG A 124 8.49 2.60 8.35
C ARG A 124 8.76 2.46 6.85
N GLN A 125 9.05 1.26 6.38
CA GLN A 125 9.28 1.03 4.95
C GLN A 125 8.01 1.32 4.14
N ALA A 126 6.84 0.90 4.63
CA ALA A 126 5.55 1.21 4.01
C ALA A 126 5.29 2.72 3.95
N ALA A 127 5.53 3.44 5.06
CA ALA A 127 5.37 4.90 5.12
C ALA A 127 6.30 5.63 4.13
N LEU A 128 7.52 5.12 3.92
CA LEU A 128 8.45 5.63 2.90
C LEU A 128 8.04 5.30 1.46
N GLY A 129 6.97 4.53 1.30
CA GLY A 129 6.45 4.22 -0.02
C GLY A 129 6.91 2.88 -0.59
N ARG A 130 7.64 2.08 0.16
CA ARG A 130 8.07 0.76 -0.28
C ARG A 130 6.94 -0.25 -0.12
N MET A 131 6.89 -1.22 -1.02
CA MET A 131 6.05 -2.39 -0.84
C MET A 131 6.62 -3.26 0.27
N VAL A 132 5.78 -3.66 1.21
CA VAL A 132 6.16 -4.53 2.33
C VAL A 132 5.39 -5.84 2.23
N ILE A 133 6.13 -6.94 2.19
CA ILE A 133 5.57 -8.29 2.12
C ILE A 133 6.44 -9.19 2.98
N SER A 134 5.81 -10.01 3.84
CA SER A 134 6.52 -11.03 4.61
C SER A 134 7.31 -11.95 3.69
N GLU A 135 8.53 -12.31 4.08
CA GLU A 135 9.45 -13.11 3.23
C GLU A 135 8.81 -14.42 2.75
N SER A 136 8.05 -15.09 3.62
CA SER A 136 7.31 -16.31 3.31
C SER A 136 6.33 -16.16 2.15
N LEU A 137 5.79 -14.96 1.93
CA LEU A 137 4.80 -14.67 0.89
C LEU A 137 5.39 -14.20 -0.43
N THR A 138 6.68 -13.84 -0.44
CA THR A 138 7.35 -13.32 -1.66
C THR A 138 7.39 -14.38 -2.78
N ALA A 139 7.61 -15.65 -2.44
CA ALA A 139 7.61 -16.75 -3.40
C ALA A 139 6.23 -16.98 -4.02
N LEU A 140 5.17 -16.96 -3.19
CA LEU A 140 3.77 -17.09 -3.63
C LEU A 140 3.39 -15.95 -4.59
N LEU A 141 3.77 -14.74 -4.27
CA LEU A 141 3.52 -13.58 -5.13
C LEU A 141 4.21 -13.72 -6.49
N ALA A 142 5.47 -14.16 -6.50
CA ALA A 142 6.22 -14.37 -7.74
C ALA A 142 5.58 -15.46 -8.63
N GLU A 143 4.96 -16.47 -8.04
CA GLU A 143 4.23 -17.51 -8.75
C GLU A 143 2.90 -16.99 -9.29
N ALA A 144 2.11 -16.29 -8.47
CA ALA A 144 0.86 -15.66 -8.87
C ALA A 144 1.03 -14.69 -10.05
N LEU A 145 2.09 -13.90 -10.05
CA LEU A 145 2.42 -12.98 -11.14
C LEU A 145 2.86 -13.70 -12.42
N ARG A 146 3.52 -14.85 -12.32
CA ARG A 146 3.87 -15.69 -13.48
C ARG A 146 2.63 -16.31 -14.14
N ASN A 147 1.66 -16.75 -13.34
CA ASN A 147 0.42 -17.36 -13.83
C ASN A 147 -0.50 -16.34 -14.53
N GLN A 148 -0.36 -15.03 -14.27
CA GLN A 148 -1.14 -13.97 -14.94
C GLN A 148 -0.69 -13.66 -16.37
N ARG A 149 0.48 -14.10 -16.82
CA ARG A 149 0.98 -13.85 -18.18
C ARG A 149 0.11 -14.46 -19.31
N ASN A 150 -0.94 -15.21 -18.95
CA ASN A 150 -1.84 -15.84 -19.91
C ASN A 150 -3.16 -15.10 -20.16
N ALA A 151 -3.36 -13.87 -19.67
CA ALA A 151 -4.53 -13.05 -19.97
C ALA A 151 -4.24 -12.07 -21.13
N PRO A 152 -5.11 -11.94 -22.14
CA PRO A 152 -4.84 -11.19 -23.35
C PRO A 152 -5.10 -9.70 -23.14
N SER A 153 -4.07 -8.94 -22.90
CA SER A 153 -3.84 -7.54 -23.34
C SER A 153 -2.53 -7.04 -22.74
N THR A 154 -1.47 -7.04 -23.57
CA THR A 154 -0.18 -6.45 -23.17
C THR A 154 -0.38 -4.95 -22.94
N PRO A 155 -0.04 -4.44 -21.72
CA PRO A 155 -0.05 -3.00 -21.47
C PRO A 155 0.90 -2.30 -22.45
N ASP A 156 0.41 -1.24 -23.10
CA ASP A 156 1.20 -0.49 -24.08
C ASP A 156 1.77 0.78 -23.44
N ILE A 157 3.08 0.78 -23.20
CA ILE A 157 3.81 1.94 -22.66
C ILE A 157 3.74 3.16 -23.60
N GLN A 158 3.54 2.95 -24.89
CA GLN A 158 3.42 4.04 -25.85
C GLN A 158 2.14 4.85 -25.68
N SER A 159 1.11 4.27 -25.04
CA SER A 159 -0.13 4.95 -24.68
C SER A 159 0.04 6.02 -23.60
N LEU A 160 1.16 5.99 -22.86
CA LEU A 160 1.43 6.92 -21.76
C LEU A 160 2.02 8.25 -22.27
N THR A 161 1.54 9.35 -21.69
CA THR A 161 2.19 10.65 -21.82
C THR A 161 3.57 10.64 -21.16
N GLN A 162 4.42 11.61 -21.49
CA GLN A 162 5.73 11.74 -20.88
C GLN A 162 5.64 11.82 -19.35
N ARG A 163 4.67 12.60 -18.82
CA ARG A 163 4.48 12.76 -17.38
C ARG A 163 4.01 11.48 -16.69
N GLU A 164 3.15 10.72 -17.33
CA GLU A 164 2.72 9.41 -16.82
C GLU A 164 3.88 8.41 -16.80
N ARG A 165 4.79 8.44 -17.78
CA ARG A 165 6.00 7.61 -17.79
C ARG A 165 6.97 7.97 -16.67
N GLU A 166 7.21 9.28 -16.45
CA GLU A 166 8.04 9.76 -15.34
C GLU A 166 7.49 9.28 -13.99
N ILE A 167 6.18 9.39 -13.79
CA ILE A 167 5.52 8.92 -12.57
C ILE A 167 5.62 7.40 -12.44
N LEU A 168 5.42 6.66 -13.53
CA LEU A 168 5.55 5.20 -13.55
C LEU A 168 6.95 4.74 -13.14
N GLN A 169 8.01 5.42 -13.60
CA GLN A 169 9.39 5.16 -13.15
C GLN A 169 9.57 5.37 -11.65
N GLN A 170 8.96 6.41 -11.09
CA GLN A 170 9.02 6.66 -9.64
C GLN A 170 8.21 5.61 -8.86
N LEU A 171 7.10 5.11 -9.41
CA LEU A 171 6.35 3.99 -8.84
C LEU A 171 7.19 2.71 -8.84
N ALA A 172 7.92 2.42 -9.91
CA ALA A 172 8.86 1.31 -9.99
C ALA A 172 9.96 1.38 -8.91
N GLY A 173 10.39 2.61 -8.57
CA GLY A 173 11.31 2.89 -7.46
C GLY A 173 10.63 2.81 -6.06
N GLY A 174 9.36 2.50 -5.97
CA GLY A 174 8.61 2.35 -4.72
C GLY A 174 8.24 3.67 -4.03
N LEU A 175 8.34 4.83 -4.68
CA LEU A 175 8.10 6.12 -4.05
C LEU A 175 6.61 6.36 -3.76
N SER A 176 6.31 6.99 -2.60
CA SER A 176 4.97 7.47 -2.28
C SER A 176 4.56 8.66 -3.18
N ASN A 177 3.25 8.96 -3.26
CA ASN A 177 2.77 10.12 -4.03
C ASN A 177 3.40 11.42 -3.55
N LYS A 178 3.59 11.58 -2.23
CA LYS A 178 4.25 12.73 -1.59
C LYS A 178 5.72 12.88 -2.06
N LEU A 179 6.47 11.77 -2.12
CA LEU A 179 7.86 11.78 -2.61
C LEU A 179 7.93 12.02 -4.11
N ILE A 180 7.01 11.44 -4.90
CA ILE A 180 6.90 11.69 -6.35
C ILE A 180 6.59 13.17 -6.60
N ALA A 181 5.64 13.73 -5.86
CA ALA A 181 5.25 15.14 -5.95
C ALA A 181 6.45 16.06 -5.73
N ARG A 182 7.22 15.83 -4.66
CA ARG A 182 8.46 16.58 -4.36
C ARG A 182 9.51 16.44 -5.46
N LYS A 183 9.73 15.19 -5.94
CA LYS A 183 10.76 14.91 -6.95
C LYS A 183 10.45 15.50 -8.31
N LEU A 184 9.17 15.59 -8.67
CA LEU A 184 8.69 16.07 -9.95
C LEU A 184 8.19 17.52 -9.91
N ASP A 185 8.28 18.19 -8.75
CA ASP A 185 7.83 19.56 -8.51
C ASP A 185 6.36 19.80 -8.92
N ILE A 186 5.48 18.93 -8.42
CA ILE A 186 4.02 19.02 -8.60
C ILE A 186 3.29 18.72 -7.29
N THR A 187 1.98 18.96 -7.26
CA THR A 187 1.18 18.63 -6.07
C THR A 187 0.93 17.13 -5.97
N GLU A 188 0.73 16.65 -4.76
CA GLU A 188 0.35 15.25 -4.53
C GLU A 188 -0.98 14.89 -5.21
N GLY A 189 -1.95 15.82 -5.21
CA GLY A 189 -3.20 15.67 -5.94
C GLY A 189 -2.98 15.45 -7.44
N THR A 190 -2.01 16.15 -8.04
CA THR A 190 -1.64 15.97 -9.45
C THR A 190 -1.05 14.57 -9.69
N VAL A 191 -0.19 14.09 -8.77
CA VAL A 191 0.34 12.72 -8.86
C VAL A 191 -0.78 11.68 -8.81
N LYS A 192 -1.75 11.84 -7.88
CA LYS A 192 -2.93 10.96 -7.77
C LYS A 192 -3.69 10.83 -9.09
N VAL A 193 -3.93 11.96 -9.76
CA VAL A 193 -4.63 12.00 -11.05
C VAL A 193 -3.85 11.25 -12.13
N HIS A 194 -2.54 11.49 -12.23
CA HIS A 194 -1.71 10.79 -13.21
C HIS A 194 -1.61 9.30 -12.93
N VAL A 195 -1.48 8.87 -11.67
CA VAL A 195 -1.49 7.45 -11.29
C VAL A 195 -2.80 6.79 -11.71
N LYS A 196 -3.95 7.43 -11.45
CA LYS A 196 -5.25 6.91 -11.90
C LYS A 196 -5.32 6.75 -13.43
N HIS A 197 -4.82 7.74 -14.18
CA HIS A 197 -4.84 7.70 -15.64
C HIS A 197 -3.90 6.65 -16.22
N LEU A 198 -2.67 6.54 -15.70
CA LEU A 198 -1.72 5.54 -16.18
C LEU A 198 -2.22 4.10 -15.90
N LEU A 199 -2.80 3.84 -14.72
CA LEU A 199 -3.39 2.55 -14.39
C LEU A 199 -4.50 2.17 -15.37
N LYS A 200 -5.39 3.13 -15.69
CA LYS A 200 -6.47 2.92 -16.66
C LYS A 200 -5.92 2.64 -18.07
N LYS A 201 -4.92 3.40 -18.53
CA LYS A 201 -4.32 3.24 -19.87
C LYS A 201 -3.58 1.90 -20.02
N LEU A 202 -2.88 1.48 -18.97
CA LEU A 202 -2.16 0.21 -18.97
C LEU A 202 -3.05 -0.99 -18.61
N ASN A 203 -4.35 -0.75 -18.32
CA ASN A 203 -5.28 -1.76 -17.84
C ASN A 203 -4.76 -2.51 -16.59
N LEU A 204 -4.09 -1.77 -15.69
CA LEU A 204 -3.55 -2.27 -14.43
C LEU A 204 -4.49 -1.88 -13.29
N ARG A 205 -4.62 -2.75 -12.28
CA ARG A 205 -5.61 -2.61 -11.20
C ARG A 205 -5.05 -1.89 -9.98
N SER A 206 -3.72 -1.91 -9.79
CA SER A 206 -3.09 -1.32 -8.62
C SER A 206 -1.74 -0.68 -8.97
N ARG A 207 -1.29 0.24 -8.08
CA ARG A 207 0.05 0.83 -8.18
C ARG A 207 1.16 -0.20 -8.04
N VAL A 208 0.91 -1.26 -7.25
CA VAL A 208 1.87 -2.37 -7.08
C VAL A 208 2.03 -3.12 -8.40
N GLU A 209 0.92 -3.42 -9.06
CA GLU A 209 0.93 -4.05 -10.37
C GLU A 209 1.67 -3.18 -11.39
N ALA A 210 1.44 -1.85 -11.37
CA ALA A 210 2.16 -0.91 -12.23
C ALA A 210 3.67 -0.86 -11.92
N ALA A 211 4.05 -0.87 -10.63
CA ALA A 211 5.45 -0.89 -10.24
C ALA A 211 6.16 -2.17 -10.69
N VAL A 212 5.54 -3.33 -10.45
CA VAL A 212 6.06 -4.63 -10.87
C VAL A 212 6.19 -4.71 -12.39
N TRP A 213 5.15 -4.30 -13.12
CA TRP A 213 5.17 -4.27 -14.57
C TRP A 213 6.28 -3.35 -15.10
N ALA A 214 6.43 -2.14 -14.54
CA ALA A 214 7.47 -1.20 -14.93
C ALA A 214 8.90 -1.73 -14.72
N VAL A 215 9.13 -2.47 -13.62
CA VAL A 215 10.40 -3.15 -13.35
C VAL A 215 10.67 -4.23 -14.41
N GLN A 216 9.64 -5.00 -14.80
CA GLN A 216 9.77 -6.04 -15.83
C GLN A 216 10.06 -5.48 -17.22
N GLU A 217 9.51 -4.27 -17.53
CA GLU A 217 9.81 -3.54 -18.78
C GLU A 217 11.14 -2.77 -18.74
N GLY A 218 11.91 -2.88 -17.65
CA GLY A 218 13.22 -2.25 -17.51
C GLY A 218 13.19 -0.73 -17.25
N LEU A 219 12.09 -0.21 -16.71
CA LEU A 219 11.88 1.23 -16.48
C LEU A 219 12.45 1.75 -15.14
N ASN A 220 13.21 0.96 -14.41
CA ASN A 220 13.75 1.26 -13.08
C ASN A 220 15.13 1.92 -13.09
N HIS A 221 15.41 2.77 -14.08
CA HIS A 221 16.66 3.55 -14.17
C HIS A 221 16.48 4.99 -13.71
#